data_72b130120c9baffb4ff39b1d4aa2c1c5
#
_entry.id   72b130120c9baffb4ff39b1d4aa2c1c5
#
_cell.length_a   1.000
_cell.length_b   1.000
_cell.length_c   1.000
_cell.angle_alpha   90.00
_cell.angle_beta   90.00
_cell.angle_gamma   90.00
#
_symmetry.space_group_name_H-M   'P 1'
#
loop_
_entity.id
_entity.type
_entity.pdbx_description
1 polymer ?
#
loop_
_entity_poly.entity_id
_entity_poly.type
_entity_poly.pdbx_seq_one_letter_code
_entity_poly.pdbx_strand_id
1 'polypeptide(L)'
;MADTNNPLALPSDFDSEMNALNFAVRQAILKLQTSLPVRVDAVRGGGIDPVGFVDITVLVDMVDGQGNTVQHGTINNVPYFRLQGGTNAVIVDPAPGDIGMACFCSRDISAVKSAKKQAPPGSWRTHDFSDALYLGGFLNGTPTSYIQITEGGILVHNSSGVKLGDTGATVRRLVDERMATLFNTHTHGGGPHPDQEMDANQLTTLTQAN
;
A
#
# COMPACT_ATOMS: atom_id res chain seq x y z
N MET A 1 -20.58 -32.34 8.31
CA MET A 1 -19.17 -32.61 7.96
C MET A 1 -18.37 -32.14 9.14
N ALA A 2 -17.49 -32.97 9.69
CA ALA A 2 -16.55 -32.51 10.72
C ALA A 2 -15.67 -31.42 10.09
N ASP A 3 -15.46 -30.33 10.80
CA ASP A 3 -14.57 -29.25 10.37
C ASP A 3 -13.14 -29.80 10.31
N THR A 4 -12.69 -30.11 9.09
CA THR A 4 -11.37 -30.74 8.87
C THR A 4 -10.20 -29.81 9.19
N ASN A 5 -10.48 -28.54 9.49
CA ASN A 5 -9.48 -27.51 9.83
C ASN A 5 -9.46 -27.17 11.33
N ASN A 6 -10.18 -27.91 12.16
CA ASN A 6 -10.13 -27.71 13.60
C ASN A 6 -8.69 -27.94 14.12
N PRO A 7 -8.07 -26.93 14.77
CA PRO A 7 -6.71 -27.07 15.32
C PRO A 7 -6.66 -27.96 16.56
N LEU A 8 -7.80 -28.22 17.18
CA LEU A 8 -7.88 -29.04 18.38
C LEU A 8 -7.83 -30.52 18.05
N ALA A 9 -7.17 -31.28 18.91
CA ALA A 9 -7.17 -32.72 18.83
C ALA A 9 -8.55 -33.28 19.17
N LEU A 10 -9.08 -34.13 18.33
CA LEU A 10 -10.32 -34.88 18.57
C LEU A 10 -9.99 -36.35 18.92
N PRO A 11 -10.84 -37.03 19.70
CA PRO A 11 -10.62 -38.47 19.98
C PRO A 11 -10.41 -39.31 18.70
N SER A 12 -11.15 -39.00 17.64
CA SER A 12 -11.02 -39.63 16.32
C SER A 12 -9.66 -39.45 15.65
N ASP A 13 -8.88 -38.45 16.02
CA ASP A 13 -7.53 -38.23 15.48
C ASP A 13 -6.54 -39.35 15.94
N PHE A 14 -6.89 -40.12 16.97
CA PHE A 14 -6.05 -41.17 17.54
C PHE A 14 -6.65 -42.57 17.37
N ASP A 15 -7.77 -42.73 16.65
CA ASP A 15 -8.44 -43.99 16.43
C ASP A 15 -7.66 -44.93 15.49
N SER A 16 -6.70 -44.43 14.72
CA SER A 16 -5.83 -45.19 13.83
C SER A 16 -4.52 -44.41 13.57
N GLU A 17 -3.47 -45.18 13.18
CA GLU A 17 -2.19 -44.56 12.78
C GLU A 17 -2.34 -43.54 11.65
N MET A 18 -3.25 -43.79 10.69
CA MET A 18 -3.51 -42.89 9.60
C MET A 18 -4.15 -41.58 10.10
N ASN A 19 -5.08 -41.66 11.05
CA ASN A 19 -5.71 -40.44 11.63
C ASN A 19 -4.69 -39.64 12.43
N ALA A 20 -3.82 -40.28 13.20
CA ALA A 20 -2.73 -39.63 13.93
C ALA A 20 -1.74 -38.96 12.97
N LEU A 21 -1.38 -39.60 11.86
CA LEU A 21 -0.53 -38.99 10.82
C LEU A 21 -1.22 -37.76 10.17
N ASN A 22 -2.48 -37.88 9.80
CA ASN A 22 -3.27 -36.78 9.23
C ASN A 22 -3.35 -35.61 10.21
N PHE A 23 -3.55 -35.85 11.49
CA PHE A 23 -3.52 -34.83 12.53
C PHE A 23 -2.15 -34.14 12.61
N ALA A 24 -1.04 -34.92 12.63
CA ALA A 24 0.31 -34.35 12.66
C ALA A 24 0.60 -33.49 11.43
N VAL A 25 0.20 -33.91 10.22
CA VAL A 25 0.34 -33.15 8.98
C VAL A 25 -0.49 -31.87 9.06
N ARG A 26 -1.74 -31.95 9.51
CA ARG A 26 -2.61 -30.76 9.71
C ARG A 26 -1.97 -29.76 10.67
N GLN A 27 -1.43 -30.21 11.79
CA GLN A 27 -0.72 -29.36 12.75
C GLN A 27 0.52 -28.70 12.16
N ALA A 28 1.26 -29.40 11.30
CA ALA A 28 2.40 -28.84 10.59
C ALA A 28 1.98 -27.75 9.61
N ILE A 29 0.90 -27.97 8.84
CA ILE A 29 0.37 -27.00 7.88
C ILE A 29 -0.17 -25.74 8.59
N LEU A 30 -0.85 -25.86 9.72
CA LEU A 30 -1.38 -24.75 10.51
C LEU A 30 -0.27 -23.83 11.05
N LYS A 31 0.96 -24.30 11.15
CA LYS A 31 2.13 -23.49 11.54
C LYS A 31 2.75 -22.73 10.37
N LEU A 32 2.36 -23.02 9.13
CA LEU A 32 2.89 -22.34 7.95
C LEU A 32 2.18 -21.01 7.76
N GLN A 33 2.83 -19.94 8.15
CA GLN A 33 2.31 -18.59 7.89
C GLN A 33 2.61 -18.23 6.42
N THR A 34 1.58 -17.85 5.65
CA THR A 34 1.70 -17.44 4.25
C THR A 34 1.36 -15.98 4.05
N SER A 35 0.11 -15.60 4.26
CA SER A 35 -0.37 -14.22 4.19
C SER A 35 -1.60 -14.05 5.07
N LEU A 36 -1.67 -12.92 5.77
CA LEU A 36 -2.78 -12.58 6.65
C LEU A 36 -3.12 -11.08 6.54
N PRO A 37 -4.38 -10.72 6.77
CA PRO A 37 -4.76 -9.31 6.93
C PRO A 37 -4.14 -8.75 8.20
N VAL A 38 -3.61 -7.55 8.09
CA VAL A 38 -2.90 -6.85 9.17
C VAL A 38 -3.35 -5.40 9.25
N ARG A 39 -3.25 -4.81 10.43
CA ARG A 39 -3.38 -3.37 10.64
C ARG A 39 -2.01 -2.77 10.85
N VAL A 40 -1.78 -1.60 10.26
CA VAL A 40 -0.59 -0.78 10.51
C VAL A 40 -0.76 -0.06 11.84
N ASP A 41 0.18 -0.25 12.76
CA ASP A 41 0.19 0.42 14.07
C ASP A 41 1.11 1.63 14.08
N ALA A 42 2.25 1.55 13.38
CA ALA A 42 3.21 2.65 13.25
C ALA A 42 3.95 2.59 11.90
N VAL A 43 4.41 3.75 11.45
CA VAL A 43 5.18 3.89 10.20
C VAL A 43 6.49 4.63 10.49
N ARG A 44 7.58 4.17 9.91
CA ARG A 44 8.91 4.77 10.00
C ARG A 44 9.53 4.90 8.61
N GLY A 45 10.02 6.10 8.29
CA GLY A 45 10.51 6.44 6.94
C GLY A 45 9.37 6.69 5.98
N GLY A 46 9.68 7.02 4.73
CA GLY A 46 8.68 7.27 3.68
C GLY A 46 9.02 8.48 2.82
N GLY A 47 8.06 8.93 2.03
CA GLY A 47 8.24 10.03 1.08
C GLY A 47 9.24 9.67 -0.03
N ILE A 48 10.06 10.63 -0.45
CA ILE A 48 11.10 10.45 -1.47
C ILE A 48 12.34 9.70 -0.97
N ASP A 49 12.42 9.45 0.33
CA ASP A 49 13.48 8.65 0.94
C ASP A 49 13.35 7.16 0.58
N PRO A 50 14.36 6.32 0.90
CA PRO A 50 14.23 4.88 0.76
C PRO A 50 12.96 4.35 1.43
N VAL A 51 12.41 3.26 0.89
CA VAL A 51 11.21 2.61 1.46
C VAL A 51 11.40 2.34 2.94
N GLY A 52 10.44 2.77 3.74
CA GLY A 52 10.47 2.64 5.18
C GLY A 52 9.98 1.29 5.70
N PHE A 53 9.62 1.29 6.97
CA PHE A 53 9.13 0.11 7.70
C PHE A 53 7.83 0.45 8.42
N VAL A 54 7.01 -0.55 8.62
CA VAL A 54 5.80 -0.48 9.44
C VAL A 54 5.88 -1.46 10.62
N ASP A 55 5.17 -1.13 11.69
CA ASP A 55 4.81 -2.08 12.72
C ASP A 55 3.37 -2.49 12.48
N ILE A 56 3.07 -3.77 12.55
CA ILE A 56 1.78 -4.32 12.17
C ILE A 56 1.25 -5.28 13.23
N THR A 57 -0.08 -5.35 13.34
CA THR A 57 -0.78 -6.38 14.13
C THR A 57 -1.65 -7.22 13.20
N VAL A 58 -1.56 -8.55 13.33
CA VAL A 58 -2.39 -9.50 12.58
C VAL A 58 -3.84 -9.38 13.07
N LEU A 59 -4.80 -9.33 12.13
CA LEU A 59 -6.23 -9.15 12.43
C LEU A 59 -7.00 -10.47 12.60
N VAL A 60 -6.43 -11.58 12.17
CA VAL A 60 -7.00 -12.92 12.38
C VAL A 60 -6.41 -13.48 13.67
N ASP A 61 -7.17 -13.43 14.74
CA ASP A 61 -6.74 -13.89 16.06
C ASP A 61 -6.50 -15.40 16.09
N MET A 62 -5.65 -15.83 16.99
CA MET A 62 -5.47 -17.24 17.33
C MET A 62 -6.63 -17.71 18.22
N VAL A 63 -6.80 -19.04 18.28
CA VAL A 63 -7.76 -19.69 19.17
C VAL A 63 -7.00 -20.68 20.05
N ASP A 64 -7.18 -20.57 21.37
CA ASP A 64 -6.56 -21.50 22.32
C ASP A 64 -7.27 -22.87 22.34
N GLY A 65 -6.73 -23.81 23.10
CA GLY A 65 -7.29 -25.15 23.25
C GLY A 65 -8.67 -25.21 23.91
N GLN A 66 -9.16 -24.11 24.45
CA GLN A 66 -10.48 -23.99 25.07
C GLN A 66 -11.48 -23.22 24.18
N GLY A 67 -11.01 -22.75 23.00
CA GLY A 67 -11.84 -21.97 22.06
C GLY A 67 -11.85 -20.45 22.35
N ASN A 68 -11.00 -19.94 23.24
CA ASN A 68 -10.92 -18.51 23.50
C ASN A 68 -10.00 -17.82 22.45
N THR A 69 -10.36 -16.60 22.10
CA THR A 69 -9.58 -15.76 21.20
C THR A 69 -8.32 -15.24 21.87
N VAL A 70 -7.18 -15.38 21.21
CA VAL A 70 -5.87 -14.88 21.64
C VAL A 70 -5.31 -13.96 20.57
N GLN A 71 -5.08 -12.71 20.93
CA GLN A 71 -4.55 -11.70 20.00
C GLN A 71 -3.07 -11.92 19.73
N HIS A 72 -2.66 -11.59 18.51
CA HIS A 72 -1.24 -11.54 18.14
C HIS A 72 -0.57 -10.32 18.75
N GLY A 73 0.71 -10.46 19.08
CA GLY A 73 1.57 -9.32 19.39
C GLY A 73 1.92 -8.51 18.13
N THR A 74 2.42 -7.30 18.33
CA THR A 74 2.89 -6.43 17.24
C THR A 74 4.14 -7.00 16.60
N ILE A 75 4.16 -7.04 15.27
CA ILE A 75 5.30 -7.41 14.44
C ILE A 75 6.01 -6.12 14.02
N ASN A 76 7.24 -5.95 14.45
CA ASN A 76 7.98 -4.72 14.23
C ASN A 76 8.91 -4.79 13.02
N ASN A 77 9.24 -3.62 12.43
CA ASN A 77 10.25 -3.50 11.38
C ASN A 77 9.92 -4.31 10.10
N VAL A 78 8.68 -4.29 9.70
CA VAL A 78 8.20 -4.93 8.47
C VAL A 78 8.40 -3.96 7.31
N PRO A 79 9.21 -4.28 6.29
CA PRO A 79 9.30 -3.43 5.11
C PRO A 79 7.99 -3.44 4.33
N TYR A 80 7.58 -2.27 3.82
CA TYR A 80 6.37 -2.18 3.02
C TYR A 80 6.66 -2.05 1.53
N PHE A 81 5.72 -2.50 0.71
CA PHE A 81 5.82 -2.43 -0.74
C PHE A 81 5.65 -1.00 -1.23
N ARG A 82 6.48 -0.62 -2.21
CA ARG A 82 6.35 0.59 -3.02
C ARG A 82 6.42 0.20 -4.48
N LEU A 83 5.53 0.73 -5.30
CA LEU A 83 5.61 0.56 -6.75
C LEU A 83 6.81 1.36 -7.27
N GLN A 84 7.94 0.70 -7.42
CA GLN A 84 9.20 1.32 -7.79
C GLN A 84 9.98 0.45 -8.78
N GLY A 85 10.63 1.10 -9.77
CA GLY A 85 11.55 0.47 -10.71
C GLY A 85 12.70 1.42 -11.05
N GLY A 86 13.94 1.01 -10.80
CA GLY A 86 15.11 1.89 -10.93
C GLY A 86 14.97 3.12 -10.02
N THR A 87 15.01 4.30 -10.61
CA THR A 87 14.88 5.59 -9.94
C THR A 87 13.44 6.14 -9.93
N ASN A 88 12.48 5.43 -10.54
CA ASN A 88 11.09 5.89 -10.70
C ASN A 88 10.18 5.19 -9.69
N ALA A 89 9.27 5.92 -9.07
CA ALA A 89 8.32 5.38 -8.09
C ALA A 89 6.98 6.09 -8.10
N VAL A 90 5.93 5.37 -7.68
CA VAL A 90 4.67 5.92 -7.18
C VAL A 90 4.72 5.81 -5.66
N ILE A 91 4.70 6.96 -4.99
CA ILE A 91 4.86 7.03 -3.54
C ILE A 91 3.47 7.20 -2.92
N VAL A 92 3.00 6.15 -2.26
CA VAL A 92 1.81 6.13 -1.41
C VAL A 92 2.22 5.39 -0.14
N ASP A 93 2.65 6.15 0.84
CA ASP A 93 3.10 5.56 2.11
C ASP A 93 1.90 5.12 2.95
N PRO A 94 1.99 3.99 3.66
CA PRO A 94 0.94 3.56 4.57
C PRO A 94 0.80 4.53 5.75
N ALA A 95 -0.38 4.53 6.36
CA ALA A 95 -0.67 5.32 7.55
C ALA A 95 -1.10 4.40 8.73
N PRO A 96 -0.88 4.83 9.99
CA PRO A 96 -1.42 4.11 11.13
C PRO A 96 -2.94 3.96 11.02
N GLY A 97 -3.43 2.75 11.25
CA GLY A 97 -4.84 2.37 11.08
C GLY A 97 -5.17 1.73 9.74
N ASP A 98 -4.29 1.81 8.72
CA ASP A 98 -4.51 1.13 7.45
C ASP A 98 -4.59 -0.38 7.64
N ILE A 99 -5.54 -0.99 6.94
CA ILE A 99 -5.68 -2.44 6.86
C ILE A 99 -5.11 -2.91 5.54
N GLY A 100 -4.17 -3.83 5.60
CA GLY A 100 -3.49 -4.36 4.41
C GLY A 100 -3.19 -5.85 4.53
N MET A 101 -2.45 -6.36 3.55
CA MET A 101 -1.98 -7.74 3.52
C MET A 101 -0.50 -7.79 3.89
N ALA A 102 -0.13 -8.68 4.79
CA ALA A 102 1.25 -9.08 5.00
C ALA A 102 1.49 -10.49 4.45
N CYS A 103 2.60 -10.67 3.74
CA CYS A 103 3.14 -11.96 3.34
C CYS A 103 4.33 -12.33 4.21
N PHE A 104 4.41 -13.60 4.61
CA PHE A 104 5.50 -14.11 5.44
C PHE A 104 6.46 -14.94 4.59
N CYS A 105 7.73 -14.53 4.59
CA CYS A 105 8.73 -15.19 3.76
C CYS A 105 9.01 -16.61 4.26
N SER A 106 9.30 -17.52 3.32
CA SER A 106 9.60 -18.91 3.63
C SER A 106 10.93 -19.11 4.40
N ARG A 107 11.77 -18.07 4.44
CA ARG A 107 13.08 -18.07 5.11
C ARG A 107 13.29 -16.76 5.85
N ASP A 108 14.23 -16.78 6.80
CA ASP A 108 14.68 -15.58 7.50
C ASP A 108 15.32 -14.58 6.54
N ILE A 109 14.71 -13.39 6.41
CA ILE A 109 15.14 -12.29 5.54
C ILE A 109 15.93 -11.21 6.26
N SER A 110 16.28 -11.38 7.53
CA SER A 110 16.93 -10.34 8.35
C SER A 110 18.25 -9.86 7.73
N ALA A 111 19.07 -10.78 7.23
CA ALA A 111 20.33 -10.46 6.58
C ALA A 111 20.12 -9.70 5.24
N VAL A 112 19.10 -10.06 4.45
CA VAL A 112 18.74 -9.37 3.21
C VAL A 112 18.18 -7.97 3.51
N LYS A 113 17.34 -7.82 4.54
CA LYS A 113 16.83 -6.50 4.97
C LYS A 113 17.96 -5.54 5.33
N SER A 114 18.99 -6.04 6.00
CA SER A 114 20.15 -5.24 6.40
C SER A 114 21.08 -4.94 5.23
N ALA A 115 21.49 -5.96 4.49
CA ALA A 115 22.51 -5.87 3.46
C ALA A 115 22.00 -5.32 2.12
N LYS A 116 20.68 -5.39 1.85
CA LYS A 116 20.03 -5.06 0.56
C LYS A 116 20.68 -5.74 -0.65
N LYS A 117 21.20 -6.95 -0.45
CA LYS A 117 21.85 -7.80 -1.47
C LYS A 117 21.70 -9.26 -1.07
N GLN A 118 22.13 -10.16 -1.98
CA GLN A 118 22.15 -11.60 -1.68
C GLN A 118 22.92 -11.86 -0.36
N ALA A 119 22.27 -12.60 0.53
CA ALA A 119 22.80 -13.00 1.83
C ALA A 119 22.23 -14.37 2.26
N PRO A 120 22.94 -15.16 3.08
CA PRO A 120 22.39 -16.37 3.67
C PRO A 120 21.24 -16.00 4.64
N PRO A 121 20.36 -16.98 4.97
CA PRO A 121 19.36 -16.77 6.01
C PRO A 121 20.03 -16.40 7.35
N GLY A 122 19.43 -15.47 8.10
CA GLY A 122 19.96 -15.07 9.41
C GLY A 122 19.80 -16.16 10.47
N SER A 123 18.81 -17.05 10.30
CA SER A 123 18.55 -18.19 11.17
C SER A 123 17.84 -19.33 10.40
N TRP A 124 17.51 -20.44 11.09
CA TRP A 124 16.79 -21.57 10.52
C TRP A 124 15.26 -21.45 10.60
N ARG A 125 14.72 -20.30 11.05
CA ARG A 125 13.26 -20.12 11.10
C ARG A 125 12.67 -20.10 9.69
N THR A 126 11.44 -20.59 9.57
CA THR A 126 10.69 -20.67 8.31
C THR A 126 9.27 -20.19 8.56
N HIS A 127 8.69 -19.43 7.60
CA HIS A 127 7.31 -18.93 7.68
C HIS A 127 7.00 -18.20 9.00
N ASP A 128 7.98 -17.46 9.50
CA ASP A 128 7.89 -16.75 10.78
C ASP A 128 7.28 -15.37 10.59
N PHE A 129 6.50 -14.91 11.54
CA PHE A 129 5.89 -13.57 11.53
C PHE A 129 6.93 -12.44 11.43
N SER A 130 8.13 -12.61 11.95
CA SER A 130 9.22 -11.64 11.89
C SER A 130 9.76 -11.40 10.47
N ASP A 131 9.46 -12.31 9.55
CA ASP A 131 9.89 -12.26 8.15
C ASP A 131 8.76 -11.77 7.22
N ALA A 132 7.93 -10.88 7.73
CA ALA A 132 6.82 -10.28 7.01
C ALA A 132 7.27 -9.22 5.99
N LEU A 133 6.46 -9.07 4.92
CA LEU A 133 6.45 -7.98 3.95
C LEU A 133 5.02 -7.43 3.88
N TYR A 134 4.83 -6.13 4.07
CA TYR A 134 3.53 -5.48 3.94
C TYR A 134 3.30 -5.04 2.48
N LEU A 135 2.25 -5.53 1.84
CA LEU A 135 2.00 -5.35 0.40
C LEU A 135 1.12 -4.15 0.06
N GLY A 136 0.55 -3.50 1.03
CA GLY A 136 -0.34 -2.37 0.81
C GLY A 136 -1.74 -2.57 1.37
N GLY A 137 -2.55 -1.51 1.25
CA GLY A 137 -3.87 -1.45 1.84
C GLY A 137 -4.94 -2.16 1.03
N PHE A 138 -5.86 -2.84 1.73
CA PHE A 138 -7.16 -3.26 1.27
C PHE A 138 -8.14 -3.14 2.45
N LEU A 139 -9.43 -3.14 2.22
CA LEU A 139 -10.47 -2.91 3.24
C LEU A 139 -10.39 -1.53 3.94
N ASN A 140 -9.70 -0.58 3.34
CA ASN A 140 -9.66 0.81 3.82
C ASN A 140 -10.91 1.58 3.39
N GLY A 141 -11.15 2.73 4.01
CA GLY A 141 -12.26 3.62 3.68
C GLY A 141 -12.08 4.33 2.32
N THR A 142 -13.03 5.22 2.00
CA THR A 142 -13.00 6.01 0.77
C THR A 142 -11.82 6.98 0.77
N PRO A 143 -10.99 7.00 -0.28
CA PRO A 143 -9.88 7.93 -0.35
C PRO A 143 -10.35 9.35 -0.62
N THR A 144 -9.65 10.33 -0.05
CA THR A 144 -9.87 11.77 -0.28
C THR A 144 -8.88 12.37 -1.28
N SER A 145 -7.81 11.64 -1.60
CA SER A 145 -6.82 12.00 -2.60
C SER A 145 -6.54 10.78 -3.45
N TYR A 146 -6.67 10.91 -4.77
CA TYR A 146 -6.59 9.73 -5.65
C TYR A 146 -6.24 10.09 -7.09
N ILE A 147 -5.79 9.09 -7.82
CA ILE A 147 -5.74 9.07 -9.27
C ILE A 147 -6.76 8.04 -9.74
N GLN A 148 -7.78 8.48 -10.45
CA GLN A 148 -8.84 7.62 -10.99
C GLN A 148 -8.71 7.54 -12.50
N ILE A 149 -8.75 6.34 -13.04
CA ILE A 149 -8.71 6.05 -14.48
C ILE A 149 -10.04 5.42 -14.85
N THR A 150 -10.78 6.07 -15.76
CA THR A 150 -12.08 5.60 -16.26
C THR A 150 -12.14 5.75 -17.78
N GLU A 151 -13.20 5.28 -18.41
CA GLU A 151 -13.46 5.54 -19.84
C GLU A 151 -13.55 7.03 -20.17
N GLY A 152 -13.98 7.86 -19.21
CA GLY A 152 -14.07 9.31 -19.35
C GLY A 152 -12.74 10.05 -19.22
N GLY A 153 -11.65 9.36 -18.86
CA GLY A 153 -10.32 9.97 -18.73
C GLY A 153 -9.62 9.66 -17.40
N ILE A 154 -8.59 10.45 -17.12
CA ILE A 154 -7.79 10.36 -15.89
C ILE A 154 -8.10 11.58 -15.02
N LEU A 155 -8.58 11.32 -13.81
CA LEU A 155 -8.81 12.35 -12.80
C LEU A 155 -7.72 12.24 -11.72
N VAL A 156 -7.01 13.34 -11.48
CA VAL A 156 -6.08 13.49 -10.35
C VAL A 156 -6.73 14.47 -9.37
N HIS A 157 -7.10 13.97 -8.20
CA HIS A 157 -7.82 14.74 -7.20
C HIS A 157 -7.04 14.82 -5.88
N ASN A 158 -6.93 16.04 -5.37
CA ASN A 158 -6.47 16.34 -4.00
C ASN A 158 -7.06 17.69 -3.58
N SER A 159 -7.61 17.80 -2.36
CA SER A 159 -8.23 19.04 -1.85
C SER A 159 -7.24 20.20 -1.69
N SER A 160 -5.94 19.93 -1.58
CA SER A 160 -4.88 20.93 -1.48
C SER A 160 -4.27 21.29 -2.84
N GLY A 161 -4.82 20.76 -3.96
CA GLY A 161 -4.36 20.98 -5.32
C GLY A 161 -3.29 20.00 -5.78
N VAL A 162 -3.06 20.00 -7.10
CA VAL A 162 -2.07 19.14 -7.78
C VAL A 162 -0.86 20.01 -8.15
N LYS A 163 0.33 19.56 -7.75
CA LYS A 163 1.60 20.23 -8.08
C LYS A 163 2.27 19.47 -9.22
N LEU A 164 2.55 20.20 -10.32
CA LEU A 164 3.27 19.67 -11.47
C LEU A 164 4.61 20.41 -11.58
N GLY A 165 5.70 19.66 -11.62
CA GLY A 165 7.05 20.20 -11.75
C GLY A 165 8.02 19.68 -10.70
N ASP A 166 9.10 20.41 -10.48
CA ASP A 166 10.18 20.04 -9.57
C ASP A 166 9.80 20.27 -8.09
N THR A 167 10.40 19.48 -7.20
CA THR A 167 10.30 19.68 -5.74
C THR A 167 10.93 21.03 -5.36
N GLY A 168 10.15 21.91 -4.79
CA GLY A 168 10.58 23.27 -4.46
C GLY A 168 10.30 24.33 -5.53
N ALA A 169 9.82 23.96 -6.72
CA ALA A 169 9.36 24.90 -7.71
C ALA A 169 8.15 25.71 -7.20
N THR A 170 8.13 27.00 -7.53
CA THR A 170 6.95 27.82 -7.26
C THR A 170 5.78 27.32 -8.09
N VAL A 171 4.69 26.94 -7.41
CA VAL A 171 3.47 26.50 -8.08
C VAL A 171 2.90 27.66 -8.89
N ARG A 172 2.73 27.47 -10.19
CA ARG A 172 2.11 28.43 -11.09
C ARG A 172 0.75 27.91 -11.55
N ARG A 173 -0.21 28.81 -11.74
CA ARG A 173 -1.51 28.48 -12.31
C ARG A 173 -1.34 28.15 -13.79
N LEU A 174 -2.05 27.13 -14.27
CA LEU A 174 -2.15 26.86 -15.70
C LEU A 174 -3.03 27.94 -16.36
N VAL A 175 -2.67 28.31 -17.58
CA VAL A 175 -3.49 29.23 -18.39
C VAL A 175 -4.62 28.39 -19.01
N ASP A 176 -5.86 28.87 -18.81
CA ASP A 176 -7.06 28.23 -19.35
C ASP A 176 -7.82 29.23 -20.27
N GLU A 177 -8.94 28.78 -20.84
CA GLU A 177 -9.78 29.59 -21.75
C GLU A 177 -10.32 30.90 -21.14
N ARG A 178 -10.43 30.96 -19.79
CA ARG A 178 -10.84 32.17 -19.07
C ARG A 178 -9.79 33.26 -19.22
N MET A 179 -8.50 32.89 -19.20
CA MET A 179 -7.39 33.79 -19.40
C MET A 179 -7.37 34.31 -20.86
N ALA A 180 -7.61 33.42 -21.83
CA ALA A 180 -7.72 33.82 -23.23
C ALA A 180 -8.87 34.80 -23.43
N THR A 181 -10.04 34.55 -22.86
CA THR A 181 -11.20 35.44 -22.90
C THR A 181 -10.88 36.81 -22.29
N LEU A 182 -10.27 36.82 -21.08
CA LEU A 182 -9.87 38.06 -20.43
C LEU A 182 -8.85 38.84 -21.24
N PHE A 183 -7.87 38.17 -21.82
CA PHE A 183 -6.84 38.78 -22.66
C PHE A 183 -7.47 39.39 -23.93
N ASN A 184 -8.31 38.66 -24.64
CA ASN A 184 -8.89 39.08 -25.92
C ASN A 184 -9.95 40.20 -25.77
N THR A 185 -10.55 40.32 -24.59
CA THR A 185 -11.59 41.32 -24.32
C THR A 185 -11.10 42.56 -23.58
N HIS A 186 -9.85 42.60 -23.06
CA HIS A 186 -9.36 43.75 -22.33
C HIS A 186 -9.08 44.94 -23.27
N THR A 187 -9.25 46.14 -22.76
CA THR A 187 -8.97 47.40 -23.49
C THR A 187 -8.14 48.34 -22.62
N HIS A 188 -7.39 49.22 -23.25
CA HIS A 188 -6.61 50.25 -22.58
C HIS A 188 -7.35 51.61 -22.68
N GLY A 189 -8.04 51.99 -21.59
CA GLY A 189 -8.72 53.31 -21.54
C GLY A 189 -9.85 53.46 -22.55
N GLY A 190 -10.54 52.38 -22.93
CA GLY A 190 -11.60 52.41 -23.95
C GLY A 190 -11.10 52.31 -25.40
N GLY A 191 -9.82 52.04 -25.59
CA GLY A 191 -9.23 51.77 -26.90
C GLY A 191 -9.64 50.39 -27.48
N PRO A 192 -9.13 50.02 -28.67
CA PRO A 192 -9.43 48.75 -29.29
C PRO A 192 -8.89 47.57 -28.46
N HIS A 193 -9.39 46.36 -28.77
CA HIS A 193 -8.85 45.11 -28.26
C HIS A 193 -7.40 44.90 -28.74
N PRO A 194 -6.64 43.93 -28.14
CA PRO A 194 -5.30 43.60 -28.59
C PRO A 194 -5.24 43.27 -30.09
N ASP A 195 -4.21 43.72 -30.78
CA ASP A 195 -3.99 43.43 -32.20
C ASP A 195 -3.70 41.93 -32.46
N GLN A 196 -3.24 41.21 -31.42
CA GLN A 196 -3.03 39.77 -31.43
C GLN A 196 -3.91 39.14 -30.35
N GLU A 197 -4.80 38.26 -30.76
CA GLU A 197 -5.63 37.45 -29.86
C GLU A 197 -4.93 36.16 -29.49
N MET A 198 -5.19 35.68 -28.28
CA MET A 198 -4.84 34.29 -27.91
C MET A 198 -5.85 33.34 -28.56
N ASP A 199 -5.34 32.36 -29.29
CA ASP A 199 -6.14 31.31 -29.90
C ASP A 199 -5.97 29.96 -29.18
N ALA A 200 -6.65 28.94 -29.68
CA ALA A 200 -6.61 27.58 -29.07
C ALA A 200 -5.22 26.95 -29.07
N ASN A 201 -4.28 27.43 -29.90
CA ASN A 201 -2.92 26.89 -29.96
C ASN A 201 -2.05 27.37 -28.80
N GLN A 202 -2.44 28.43 -28.11
CA GLN A 202 -1.74 28.96 -26.93
C GLN A 202 -2.33 28.45 -25.62
N LEU A 203 -3.43 27.69 -25.69
CA LEU A 203 -4.08 27.09 -24.53
C LEU A 203 -3.59 25.67 -24.31
N THR A 204 -3.59 25.21 -23.05
CA THR A 204 -3.24 23.85 -22.70
C THR A 204 -4.37 22.91 -23.11
N THR A 205 -4.16 22.11 -24.16
CA THR A 205 -5.18 21.16 -24.66
C THR A 205 -5.22 19.83 -23.91
N LEU A 206 -4.18 19.54 -23.13
CA LEU A 206 -4.01 18.24 -22.46
C LEU A 206 -4.35 18.24 -20.95
N THR A 207 -4.62 19.42 -20.39
CA THR A 207 -4.94 19.55 -18.95
C THR A 207 -6.14 20.46 -18.78
N GLN A 208 -7.29 19.87 -18.49
CA GLN A 208 -8.47 20.62 -18.08
C GLN A 208 -8.49 20.69 -16.54
N ALA A 209 -8.47 21.90 -16.00
CA ALA A 209 -8.70 22.15 -14.57
C ALA A 209 -10.10 22.75 -14.41
N ASN A 210 -10.92 22.12 -13.57
CA ASN A 210 -12.24 22.63 -13.17
C ASN A 210 -12.10 23.68 -12.07
#